data_0947193cc934ee0d75e2ff74680c9344
#
_entry.id   0947193cc934ee0d75e2ff74680c9344
#
_cell.length_a   1.000
_cell.length_b   1.000
_cell.length_c   1.000
_cell.angle_alpha   90.00
_cell.angle_beta   90.00
_cell.angle_gamma   90.00
#
_symmetry.space_group_name_H-M   'P 1'
#
loop_
_entity.id
_entity.type
_entity.pdbx_description
1 polymer ?
#
loop_
_entity_poly.entity_id
_entity_poly.type
_entity_poly.pdbx_seq_one_letter_code
_entity_poly.pdbx_strand_id
1 'polypeptide(L)'
;MAKKDESVEKNVADEKPKETTVEFLSSLAAVLVTGLFIITFVVQAFEIPSSSMENTLLIGDHVFVNRIQFAPKSNWAGPLLPYRDVHFRDIVVFLSPQTPGLYVVKRIIGLPGDRIHLRNGVVYRNGEALDEPYVDHDRDTFDPYRNNFPAVPPGDDPNVWSNWMVDRDSYVHGDDIVVPPDHYFAMGDHRGVSLDSRYWGFIPKENVIGRPMFIYWSFKTPDDQYLKTDWSDRISFLLGHVVLHFFDETRWKRTLQFVK
;
A
#
# COMPACT_ATOMS: atom_id res chain seq x y z
N MET A 1 -33.18 67.02 35.43
CA MET A 1 -33.13 65.57 35.74
C MET A 1 -33.47 64.82 34.48
N ALA A 2 -32.44 64.39 33.71
CA ALA A 2 -32.59 63.67 32.48
C ALA A 2 -32.05 62.28 32.74
N LYS A 3 -32.92 61.27 32.71
CA LYS A 3 -32.54 59.87 32.57
C LYS A 3 -32.31 59.58 31.11
N LYS A 4 -31.07 59.40 30.72
CA LYS A 4 -30.62 59.10 29.39
C LYS A 4 -30.84 57.63 29.12
N ASP A 5 -31.46 57.32 28.00
CA ASP A 5 -31.75 56.00 27.48
C ASP A 5 -30.44 55.21 27.20
N GLU A 6 -30.21 54.20 27.95
CA GLU A 6 -29.09 53.25 27.86
C GLU A 6 -29.47 51.92 27.17
N SER A 7 -30.66 51.89 26.55
CA SER A 7 -31.25 50.63 26.05
C SER A 7 -31.19 50.41 24.54
N VAL A 8 -30.50 51.27 23.72
CA VAL A 8 -30.53 51.18 22.26
C VAL A 8 -29.18 50.65 21.65
N GLU A 9 -28.15 50.53 22.45
CA GLU A 9 -26.80 50.18 21.90
C GLU A 9 -26.40 48.68 22.00
N LYS A 10 -27.34 47.80 22.33
CA LYS A 10 -26.98 46.37 22.58
C LYS A 10 -27.42 45.34 21.53
N ASN A 11 -27.95 45.75 20.37
CA ASN A 11 -28.48 44.78 19.38
C ASN A 11 -27.87 44.93 17.96
N VAL A 12 -26.62 45.42 17.81
CA VAL A 12 -25.93 45.50 16.49
C VAL A 12 -24.72 44.61 16.44
N ALA A 13 -24.57 43.65 17.36
CA ALA A 13 -23.47 42.70 17.33
C ALA A 13 -24.04 41.30 17.04
N ASP A 14 -23.61 40.72 15.92
CA ASP A 14 -23.70 39.30 15.50
C ASP A 14 -24.80 38.85 14.50
N GLU A 15 -25.22 39.66 13.58
CA GLU A 15 -25.68 39.06 12.30
C GLU A 15 -24.47 38.72 11.42
N LYS A 16 -24.04 37.45 11.43
CA LYS A 16 -23.12 36.95 10.42
C LYS A 16 -23.71 37.24 9.03
N PRO A 17 -22.96 37.86 8.14
CA PRO A 17 -23.49 38.17 6.80
C PRO A 17 -23.99 36.87 6.17
N LYS A 18 -25.23 36.83 5.73
CA LYS A 18 -25.81 35.69 5.00
C LYS A 18 -24.99 35.49 3.74
N GLU A 19 -24.33 34.35 3.63
CA GLU A 19 -23.58 33.99 2.43
C GLU A 19 -24.49 34.09 1.21
N THR A 20 -24.05 34.79 0.20
CA THR A 20 -24.76 34.84 -1.09
C THR A 20 -24.64 33.47 -1.76
N THR A 21 -25.60 33.14 -2.64
CA THR A 21 -25.57 31.90 -3.44
C THR A 21 -24.24 31.75 -4.21
N VAL A 22 -23.66 32.86 -4.66
CA VAL A 22 -22.39 32.91 -5.40
C VAL A 22 -21.23 32.58 -4.46
N GLU A 23 -21.18 33.11 -3.25
CA GLU A 23 -20.14 32.78 -2.25
C GLU A 23 -20.21 31.32 -1.84
N PHE A 24 -21.42 30.79 -1.59
CA PHE A 24 -21.61 29.37 -1.31
C PHE A 24 -21.11 28.50 -2.47
N LEU A 25 -21.49 28.79 -3.71
CA LEU A 25 -21.04 28.01 -4.87
C LEU A 25 -19.53 28.09 -5.08
N SER A 26 -18.92 29.25 -4.85
CA SER A 26 -17.48 29.42 -4.97
C SER A 26 -16.73 28.64 -3.89
N SER A 27 -17.22 28.64 -2.64
CA SER A 27 -16.68 27.86 -1.53
C SER A 27 -16.80 26.36 -1.82
N LEU A 28 -17.95 25.91 -2.30
CA LEU A 28 -18.18 24.52 -2.70
C LEU A 28 -17.22 24.10 -3.85
N ALA A 29 -17.08 24.93 -4.87
CA ALA A 29 -16.14 24.66 -5.97
C ALA A 29 -14.70 24.57 -5.48
N ALA A 30 -14.27 25.48 -4.60
CA ALA A 30 -12.93 25.44 -4.01
C ALA A 30 -12.67 24.15 -3.22
N VAL A 31 -13.62 23.72 -2.40
CA VAL A 31 -13.53 22.46 -1.64
C VAL A 31 -13.46 21.26 -2.58
N LEU A 32 -14.30 21.21 -3.61
CA LEU A 32 -14.28 20.11 -4.59
C LEU A 32 -12.98 20.05 -5.37
N VAL A 33 -12.47 21.19 -5.87
CA VAL A 33 -11.19 21.24 -6.59
C VAL A 33 -10.04 20.82 -5.67
N THR A 34 -10.00 21.31 -4.43
CA THR A 34 -8.98 20.93 -3.46
C THR A 34 -9.07 19.45 -3.12
N GLY A 35 -10.27 18.93 -2.89
CA GLY A 35 -10.50 17.50 -2.63
C GLY A 35 -10.04 16.63 -3.80
N LEU A 36 -10.42 16.98 -5.03
CA LEU A 36 -9.98 16.28 -6.25
C LEU A 36 -8.45 16.32 -6.41
N PHE A 37 -7.83 17.46 -6.14
CA PHE A 37 -6.37 17.57 -6.16
C PHE A 37 -5.73 16.61 -5.16
N ILE A 38 -6.22 16.58 -3.92
CA ILE A 38 -5.67 15.72 -2.87
C ILE A 38 -5.79 14.24 -3.26
N ILE A 39 -7.00 13.77 -3.65
CA ILE A 39 -7.21 12.35 -3.99
C ILE A 39 -6.53 11.94 -5.30
N THR A 40 -6.19 12.88 -6.18
CA THR A 40 -5.50 12.57 -7.44
C THR A 40 -3.99 12.53 -7.27
N PHE A 41 -3.40 13.48 -6.54
CA PHE A 41 -1.95 13.67 -6.50
C PHE A 41 -1.29 13.31 -5.17
N VAL A 42 -2.02 13.39 -4.05
CA VAL A 42 -1.46 13.26 -2.71
C VAL A 42 -1.72 11.87 -2.14
N VAL A 43 -2.99 11.42 -2.18
CA VAL A 43 -3.46 10.20 -1.54
C VAL A 43 -4.29 9.40 -2.51
N GLN A 44 -4.02 8.12 -2.63
CA GLN A 44 -4.81 7.19 -3.44
C GLN A 44 -5.39 6.08 -2.55
N ALA A 45 -6.67 5.76 -2.76
CA ALA A 45 -7.33 4.65 -2.10
C ALA A 45 -7.07 3.35 -2.86
N PHE A 46 -6.76 2.29 -2.13
CA PHE A 46 -6.59 0.93 -2.63
C PHE A 46 -7.36 -0.05 -1.76
N GLU A 47 -7.86 -1.11 -2.36
CA GLU A 47 -8.38 -2.29 -1.68
C GLU A 47 -7.31 -3.39 -1.73
N ILE A 48 -7.17 -4.15 -0.63
CA ILE A 48 -6.25 -5.29 -0.54
C ILE A 48 -6.98 -6.54 -1.01
N PRO A 49 -6.62 -7.10 -2.19
CA PRO A 49 -7.36 -8.19 -2.79
C PRO A 49 -6.82 -9.58 -2.42
N SER A 50 -5.63 -9.68 -1.83
CA SER A 50 -4.94 -10.96 -1.61
C SER A 50 -4.33 -11.07 -0.22
N SER A 51 -4.13 -12.32 0.24
CA SER A 51 -3.57 -12.66 1.54
C SER A 51 -2.04 -12.55 1.64
N SER A 52 -1.34 -12.12 0.59
CA SER A 52 0.13 -12.11 0.55
C SER A 52 0.80 -11.21 1.60
N MET A 53 0.06 -10.28 2.19
CA MET A 53 0.47 -9.41 3.29
C MET A 53 -0.32 -9.68 4.58
N GLU A 54 -0.97 -10.85 4.66
CA GLU A 54 -1.73 -11.28 5.84
C GLU A 54 -0.86 -11.18 7.09
N ASN A 55 -1.47 -10.94 8.24
CA ASN A 55 -0.91 -10.43 9.47
C ASN A 55 -0.78 -8.89 9.50
N THR A 56 -0.30 -8.25 8.45
CA THR A 56 -0.20 -6.78 8.35
C THR A 56 -1.42 -6.18 7.66
N LEU A 57 -1.75 -6.66 6.46
CA LEU A 57 -2.90 -6.23 5.66
C LEU A 57 -3.75 -7.45 5.29
N LEU A 58 -5.05 -7.38 5.59
CA LEU A 58 -6.00 -8.45 5.33
C LEU A 58 -6.78 -8.18 4.04
N ILE A 59 -7.28 -9.24 3.42
CA ILE A 59 -8.23 -9.13 2.30
C ILE A 59 -9.44 -8.31 2.72
N GLY A 60 -9.83 -7.33 1.90
CA GLY A 60 -10.91 -6.38 2.19
C GLY A 60 -10.50 -5.21 3.10
N ASP A 61 -9.20 -5.03 3.39
CA ASP A 61 -8.70 -3.77 3.94
C ASP A 61 -8.67 -2.71 2.83
N HIS A 62 -9.29 -1.57 3.09
CA HIS A 62 -9.22 -0.38 2.24
C HIS A 62 -8.22 0.59 2.84
N VAL A 63 -7.15 0.88 2.11
CA VAL A 63 -6.01 1.66 2.59
C VAL A 63 -5.83 2.94 1.82
N PHE A 64 -5.42 4.02 2.51
CA PHE A 64 -4.90 5.20 1.86
C PHE A 64 -3.38 5.11 1.68
N VAL A 65 -2.94 5.38 0.47
CA VAL A 65 -1.53 5.34 0.06
C VAL A 65 -1.03 6.76 -0.16
N ASN A 66 0.03 7.14 0.52
CA ASN A 66 0.74 8.41 0.31
C ASN A 66 1.61 8.29 -0.94
N ARG A 67 1.30 9.07 -1.97
CA ARG A 67 2.03 9.08 -3.23
C ARG A 67 3.18 10.08 -3.28
N ILE A 68 3.14 11.10 -2.44
CA ILE A 68 4.15 12.17 -2.44
C ILE A 68 5.48 11.68 -1.90
N GLN A 69 5.45 10.82 -0.90
CA GLN A 69 6.61 10.45 -0.12
C GLN A 69 7.74 9.83 -0.97
N PHE A 70 7.38 9.03 -1.97
CA PHE A 70 8.31 8.35 -2.88
C PHE A 70 8.27 8.91 -4.31
N ALA A 71 7.55 10.01 -4.53
CA ALA A 71 7.51 10.65 -5.83
C ALA A 71 8.91 11.15 -6.25
N PRO A 72 9.17 11.26 -7.56
CA PRO A 72 10.40 11.87 -8.03
C PRO A 72 10.60 13.28 -7.45
N LYS A 73 11.78 13.55 -6.92
CA LYS A 73 12.10 14.84 -6.31
C LYS A 73 12.02 15.95 -7.36
N SER A 74 11.17 16.94 -7.12
CA SER A 74 11.05 18.11 -7.97
C SER A 74 11.92 19.24 -7.45
N ASN A 75 12.66 19.90 -8.34
CA ASN A 75 13.56 20.99 -7.96
C ASN A 75 12.84 22.21 -7.38
N TRP A 76 11.59 22.46 -7.79
CA TRP A 76 10.82 23.62 -7.34
C TRP A 76 9.93 23.33 -6.12
N ALA A 77 9.43 22.10 -5.96
CA ALA A 77 8.55 21.71 -4.86
C ALA A 77 9.30 20.93 -3.75
N GLY A 78 10.55 20.52 -3.99
CA GLY A 78 11.33 19.69 -3.10
C GLY A 78 11.40 20.15 -1.64
N PRO A 79 11.58 21.46 -1.34
CA PRO A 79 11.61 21.94 0.02
C PRO A 79 10.27 21.91 0.76
N LEU A 80 9.15 21.82 0.03
CA LEU A 80 7.80 21.89 0.58
C LEU A 80 7.15 20.51 0.78
N LEU A 81 7.68 19.47 0.13
CA LEU A 81 7.09 18.14 0.15
C LEU A 81 7.94 17.17 0.96
N PRO A 82 7.30 16.28 1.75
CA PRO A 82 8.00 15.36 2.64
C PRO A 82 8.57 14.14 1.88
N TYR A 83 9.43 14.42 0.89
CA TYR A 83 10.10 13.34 0.15
C TYR A 83 11.06 12.57 1.06
N ARG A 84 11.09 11.26 0.89
CA ARG A 84 12.14 10.41 1.43
C ARG A 84 12.43 9.22 0.50
N ASP A 85 13.57 8.63 0.65
CA ASP A 85 13.87 7.38 -0.03
C ASP A 85 13.17 6.19 0.67
N VAL A 86 13.02 5.10 -0.08
CA VAL A 86 12.50 3.85 0.46
C VAL A 86 13.54 3.27 1.43
N HIS A 87 13.08 2.82 2.58
CA HIS A 87 13.92 2.20 3.59
C HIS A 87 13.61 0.71 3.76
N PHE A 88 14.54 0.00 4.34
CA PHE A 88 14.34 -1.38 4.78
C PHE A 88 13.11 -1.51 5.68
N ARG A 89 12.31 -2.54 5.45
CA ARG A 89 11.02 -2.83 6.09
C ARG A 89 9.86 -1.89 5.72
N ASP A 90 10.03 -0.93 4.82
CA ASP A 90 8.88 -0.18 4.32
C ASP A 90 7.90 -1.10 3.59
N ILE A 91 6.62 -0.91 3.85
CA ILE A 91 5.56 -1.48 3.02
C ILE A 91 5.32 -0.50 1.88
N VAL A 92 5.39 -0.99 0.66
CA VAL A 92 5.23 -0.17 -0.55
C VAL A 92 4.15 -0.72 -1.47
N VAL A 93 3.43 0.20 -2.09
CA VAL A 93 2.59 -0.09 -3.27
C VAL A 93 3.39 0.27 -4.50
N PHE A 94 3.45 -0.63 -5.46
CA PHE A 94 4.21 -0.47 -6.69
C PHE A 94 3.51 -1.11 -7.88
N LEU A 95 3.90 -0.71 -9.09
CA LEU A 95 3.47 -1.37 -10.33
C LEU A 95 4.25 -2.67 -10.50
N SER A 96 3.53 -3.77 -10.74
CA SER A 96 4.14 -5.09 -10.97
C SER A 96 5.13 -5.04 -12.12
N PRO A 97 6.36 -5.55 -11.94
CA PRO A 97 7.31 -5.68 -13.04
C PRO A 97 6.89 -6.75 -14.05
N GLN A 98 6.10 -7.73 -13.62
CA GLN A 98 5.63 -8.84 -14.42
C GLN A 98 4.36 -8.51 -15.20
N THR A 99 3.40 -7.84 -14.57
CA THR A 99 2.06 -7.60 -15.12
C THR A 99 1.81 -6.10 -15.24
N PRO A 100 1.85 -5.52 -16.45
CA PRO A 100 1.61 -4.10 -16.64
C PRO A 100 0.26 -3.63 -16.09
N GLY A 101 0.27 -2.51 -15.36
CA GLY A 101 -0.94 -1.91 -14.79
C GLY A 101 -1.45 -2.54 -13.50
N LEU A 102 -0.87 -3.66 -13.06
CA LEU A 102 -1.23 -4.29 -11.78
C LEU A 102 -0.49 -3.61 -10.63
N TYR A 103 -1.26 -3.13 -9.64
CA TYR A 103 -0.70 -2.64 -8.38
C TYR A 103 -0.50 -3.79 -7.40
N VAL A 104 0.67 -3.83 -6.79
CA VAL A 104 1.06 -4.86 -5.81
C VAL A 104 1.53 -4.17 -4.53
N VAL A 105 1.27 -4.80 -3.39
CA VAL A 105 1.78 -4.34 -2.10
C VAL A 105 2.69 -5.41 -1.50
N LYS A 106 3.92 -5.02 -1.10
CA LYS A 106 4.91 -5.89 -0.46
C LYS A 106 5.76 -5.09 0.54
N ARG A 107 6.52 -5.81 1.34
CA ARG A 107 7.53 -5.24 2.25
C ARG A 107 8.91 -5.29 1.64
N ILE A 108 9.63 -4.18 1.73
CA ILE A 108 11.02 -4.06 1.25
C ILE A 108 11.94 -4.82 2.21
N ILE A 109 12.62 -5.82 1.66
CA ILE A 109 13.59 -6.65 2.38
C ILE A 109 15.03 -6.33 1.96
N GLY A 110 15.23 -5.92 0.71
CA GLY A 110 16.56 -5.53 0.19
C GLY A 110 16.53 -4.16 -0.47
N LEU A 111 17.50 -3.34 -0.16
CA LEU A 111 17.82 -2.06 -0.78
C LEU A 111 18.94 -2.24 -1.81
N PRO A 112 19.18 -1.26 -2.72
CA PRO A 112 20.29 -1.33 -3.67
C PRO A 112 21.62 -1.67 -2.99
N GLY A 113 22.29 -2.72 -3.48
CA GLY A 113 23.56 -3.23 -2.95
C GLY A 113 23.43 -4.28 -1.83
N ASP A 114 22.25 -4.48 -1.27
CA ASP A 114 22.05 -5.53 -0.27
C ASP A 114 22.21 -6.94 -0.86
N ARG A 115 22.69 -7.84 -0.03
CA ARG A 115 22.88 -9.26 -0.31
C ARG A 115 21.81 -10.06 0.46
N ILE A 116 21.00 -10.82 -0.27
CA ILE A 116 19.84 -11.52 0.30
C ILE A 116 19.94 -13.01 -0.02
N HIS A 117 19.72 -13.85 0.98
CA HIS A 117 19.40 -15.26 0.78
C HIS A 117 18.40 -15.76 1.83
N LEU A 118 17.78 -16.87 1.53
CA LEU A 118 16.94 -17.60 2.48
C LEU A 118 17.57 -18.97 2.76
N ARG A 119 17.51 -19.39 4.01
CA ARG A 119 17.88 -20.74 4.43
C ARG A 119 16.78 -21.29 5.34
N ASN A 120 16.13 -22.34 4.89
CA ASN A 120 14.98 -22.95 5.59
C ASN A 120 13.87 -21.91 5.96
N GLY A 121 13.61 -20.97 5.06
CA GLY A 121 12.60 -19.91 5.24
C GLY A 121 13.05 -18.70 6.04
N VAL A 122 14.20 -18.75 6.72
CA VAL A 122 14.80 -17.59 7.41
C VAL A 122 15.51 -16.71 6.39
N VAL A 123 15.18 -15.43 6.39
CA VAL A 123 15.81 -14.43 5.52
C VAL A 123 17.10 -13.92 6.14
N TYR A 124 18.16 -13.90 5.36
CA TYR A 124 19.43 -13.28 5.69
C TYR A 124 19.64 -12.06 4.82
N ARG A 125 20.02 -10.95 5.43
CA ARG A 125 20.38 -9.70 4.75
C ARG A 125 21.79 -9.30 5.15
N ASN A 126 22.69 -9.19 4.19
CA ASN A 126 24.11 -8.84 4.42
C ASN A 126 24.80 -9.79 5.40
N GLY A 127 24.43 -11.07 5.37
CA GLY A 127 24.98 -12.13 6.24
C GLY A 127 24.32 -12.25 7.62
N GLU A 128 23.37 -11.38 7.97
CA GLU A 128 22.67 -11.43 9.26
C GLU A 128 21.23 -11.93 9.08
N ALA A 129 20.81 -12.88 9.95
CA ALA A 129 19.44 -13.35 9.98
C ALA A 129 18.49 -12.24 10.44
N LEU A 130 17.40 -12.05 9.73
CA LEU A 130 16.41 -11.04 10.08
C LEU A 130 15.47 -11.55 11.20
N ASP A 131 15.21 -10.67 12.16
CA ASP A 131 14.09 -10.82 13.09
C ASP A 131 12.83 -10.20 12.45
N GLU A 132 11.84 -11.03 12.16
CA GLU A 132 10.67 -10.66 11.37
C GLU A 132 9.34 -10.99 12.08
N PRO A 133 9.00 -10.27 13.16
CA PRO A 133 7.81 -10.57 13.97
C PRO A 133 6.48 -10.31 13.23
N TYR A 134 6.53 -9.67 12.06
CA TYR A 134 5.38 -9.42 11.19
C TYR A 134 5.09 -10.57 10.23
N VAL A 135 5.98 -11.54 10.11
CA VAL A 135 5.80 -12.67 9.18
C VAL A 135 4.76 -13.63 9.70
N ASP A 136 3.83 -14.00 8.83
CA ASP A 136 2.89 -15.08 9.05
C ASP A 136 3.46 -16.39 8.48
N HIS A 137 3.53 -17.39 9.35
CA HIS A 137 3.95 -18.76 9.03
C HIS A 137 2.78 -19.75 9.05
N ASP A 138 1.57 -19.28 9.34
CA ASP A 138 0.38 -20.12 9.33
C ASP A 138 0.14 -20.63 7.89
N ARG A 139 -0.02 -21.93 7.75
CA ARG A 139 -0.17 -22.62 6.46
C ARG A 139 1.12 -22.69 5.60
N ASP A 140 2.29 -22.34 6.14
CA ASP A 140 3.54 -22.50 5.41
C ASP A 140 3.84 -23.99 5.19
N THR A 141 3.72 -24.43 3.94
CA THR A 141 4.29 -25.72 3.52
C THR A 141 5.74 -25.48 3.09
N PHE A 142 6.65 -26.36 3.48
CA PHE A 142 8.02 -26.26 3.02
C PHE A 142 8.10 -26.42 1.51
N ASP A 143 8.71 -25.44 0.84
CA ASP A 143 9.02 -25.49 -0.58
C ASP A 143 10.53 -25.25 -0.76
N PRO A 144 11.26 -26.18 -1.42
CA PRO A 144 12.72 -26.08 -1.54
C PRO A 144 13.21 -24.78 -2.16
N TYR A 145 12.59 -24.33 -3.28
CA TYR A 145 12.96 -23.08 -3.95
C TYR A 145 12.67 -21.87 -3.08
N ARG A 146 11.43 -21.73 -2.66
CA ARG A 146 10.96 -20.61 -1.87
C ARG A 146 11.72 -20.42 -0.57
N ASN A 147 12.00 -21.54 0.12
CA ASN A 147 12.61 -21.51 1.44
C ASN A 147 14.14 -21.48 1.43
N ASN A 148 14.79 -21.79 0.29
CA ASN A 148 16.25 -21.74 0.15
C ASN A 148 16.68 -20.95 -1.10
N PHE A 149 16.05 -19.80 -1.30
CA PHE A 149 16.37 -18.88 -2.40
C PHE A 149 17.67 -18.10 -2.10
N PRO A 150 18.55 -17.88 -3.08
CA PRO A 150 18.54 -18.32 -4.47
C PRO A 150 19.25 -19.68 -4.69
N ALA A 151 19.73 -20.34 -3.62
CA ALA A 151 20.57 -21.53 -3.73
C ALA A 151 19.92 -22.71 -4.47
N VAL A 152 18.60 -22.86 -4.31
CA VAL A 152 17.82 -23.86 -5.04
C VAL A 152 17.23 -23.23 -6.30
N PRO A 153 17.39 -23.81 -7.50
CA PRO A 153 16.76 -23.31 -8.70
C PRO A 153 15.23 -23.55 -8.69
N PRO A 154 14.44 -22.72 -9.41
CA PRO A 154 12.98 -22.82 -9.42
C PRO A 154 12.43 -24.09 -10.10
N GLY A 155 13.24 -24.81 -10.85
CA GLY A 155 12.75 -25.94 -11.67
C GLY A 155 11.72 -25.45 -12.71
N ASP A 156 10.63 -26.23 -12.83
CA ASP A 156 9.51 -25.92 -13.74
C ASP A 156 8.35 -25.21 -13.01
N ASP A 157 8.61 -24.43 -11.96
CA ASP A 157 7.55 -23.72 -11.21
C ASP A 157 6.88 -22.68 -12.13
N PRO A 158 5.59 -22.85 -12.47
CA PRO A 158 4.85 -21.97 -13.37
C PRO A 158 4.65 -20.56 -12.81
N ASN A 159 4.84 -20.36 -11.51
CA ASN A 159 4.72 -19.06 -10.86
C ASN A 159 5.96 -18.20 -11.05
N VAL A 160 7.09 -18.79 -11.43
CA VAL A 160 8.33 -18.04 -11.67
C VAL A 160 8.30 -17.42 -13.06
N TRP A 161 8.45 -16.11 -13.10
CA TRP A 161 8.47 -15.37 -14.37
C TRP A 161 9.63 -15.78 -15.27
N SER A 162 9.32 -16.04 -16.53
CA SER A 162 10.30 -16.59 -17.50
C SER A 162 11.55 -15.73 -17.65
N ASN A 163 11.40 -14.39 -17.68
CA ASN A 163 12.54 -13.48 -17.75
C ASN A 163 13.40 -13.59 -16.48
N TRP A 164 12.74 -13.68 -15.31
CA TRP A 164 13.44 -13.86 -14.05
C TRP A 164 14.20 -15.19 -13.98
N MET A 165 13.62 -16.24 -14.53
CA MET A 165 14.28 -17.54 -14.61
C MET A 165 15.59 -17.50 -15.39
N VAL A 166 15.67 -16.64 -16.43
CA VAL A 166 16.88 -16.43 -17.25
C VAL A 166 17.87 -15.48 -16.57
N ASP A 167 17.37 -14.38 -16.02
CA ASP A 167 18.22 -13.27 -15.55
C ASP A 167 18.77 -13.48 -14.14
N ARG A 168 18.09 -14.27 -13.31
CA ARG A 168 18.36 -14.45 -11.87
C ARG A 168 19.84 -14.75 -11.58
N ASP A 169 20.41 -15.69 -12.31
CA ASP A 169 21.77 -16.17 -12.05
C ASP A 169 22.83 -15.09 -12.27
N SER A 170 22.54 -14.06 -13.06
CA SER A 170 23.43 -12.91 -13.26
C SER A 170 23.56 -12.03 -11.99
N TYR A 171 22.59 -12.12 -11.09
CA TYR A 171 22.58 -11.38 -9.83
C TYR A 171 23.01 -12.23 -8.62
N VAL A 172 23.27 -13.52 -8.81
CA VAL A 172 23.71 -14.43 -7.75
C VAL A 172 25.23 -14.34 -7.57
N HIS A 173 25.67 -14.02 -6.37
CA HIS A 173 27.09 -13.95 -5.99
C HIS A 173 27.34 -14.80 -4.74
N GLY A 174 27.87 -15.99 -4.93
CA GLY A 174 27.97 -17.00 -3.87
C GLY A 174 26.60 -17.55 -3.50
N ASP A 175 26.23 -17.48 -2.23
CA ASP A 175 24.92 -17.92 -1.73
C ASP A 175 23.85 -16.82 -1.81
N ASP A 176 24.23 -15.58 -2.15
CA ASP A 176 23.37 -14.41 -2.08
C ASP A 176 22.93 -13.93 -3.45
N ILE A 177 21.73 -13.36 -3.52
CA ILE A 177 21.33 -12.48 -4.60
C ILE A 177 21.67 -11.04 -4.23
N VAL A 178 22.26 -10.27 -5.16
CA VAL A 178 22.63 -8.87 -4.94
C VAL A 178 21.61 -7.96 -5.59
N VAL A 179 21.04 -7.06 -4.82
CA VAL A 179 20.05 -6.09 -5.31
C VAL A 179 20.76 -5.05 -6.19
N PRO A 180 20.39 -4.90 -7.47
CA PRO A 180 21.06 -3.96 -8.36
C PRO A 180 20.75 -2.49 -8.00
N PRO A 181 21.55 -1.53 -8.51
CA PRO A 181 21.24 -0.10 -8.36
C PRO A 181 19.82 0.23 -8.83
N ASP A 182 19.18 1.18 -8.15
CA ASP A 182 17.83 1.67 -8.44
C ASP A 182 16.73 0.59 -8.45
N HIS A 183 16.96 -0.53 -7.74
CA HIS A 183 15.98 -1.61 -7.57
C HIS A 183 15.83 -1.98 -6.11
N TYR A 184 14.72 -2.65 -5.82
CA TYR A 184 14.40 -3.17 -4.49
C TYR A 184 14.05 -4.65 -4.56
N PHE A 185 14.35 -5.38 -3.49
CA PHE A 185 13.90 -6.74 -3.26
C PHE A 185 12.78 -6.72 -2.22
N ALA A 186 11.60 -7.22 -2.56
CA ALA A 186 10.44 -7.18 -1.68
C ALA A 186 9.81 -8.55 -1.50
N MET A 187 9.26 -8.78 -0.31
CA MET A 187 8.58 -10.02 0.04
C MET A 187 7.22 -9.74 0.66
N GLY A 188 6.31 -10.70 0.55
CA GLY A 188 5.07 -10.67 1.31
C GLY A 188 5.29 -11.08 2.76
N ASP A 189 4.45 -10.55 3.66
CA ASP A 189 4.50 -10.91 5.07
C ASP A 189 3.99 -12.34 5.30
N HIS A 190 3.04 -12.82 4.47
CA HIS A 190 2.66 -14.22 4.40
C HIS A 190 3.58 -14.97 3.41
N ARG A 191 4.71 -15.47 3.92
CA ARG A 191 5.81 -16.04 3.13
C ARG A 191 5.41 -17.23 2.27
N GLY A 192 4.47 -18.04 2.77
CA GLY A 192 4.03 -19.29 2.15
C GLY A 192 3.15 -19.13 0.92
N VAL A 193 2.43 -18.02 0.80
CA VAL A 193 1.50 -17.78 -0.33
C VAL A 193 1.90 -16.60 -1.21
N SER A 194 2.91 -15.83 -0.81
CA SER A 194 3.31 -14.64 -1.55
C SER A 194 4.09 -14.98 -2.81
N LEU A 195 3.58 -14.53 -3.96
CA LEU A 195 4.37 -14.35 -5.17
C LEU A 195 5.05 -13.00 -5.10
N ASP A 196 6.37 -12.98 -4.90
CA ASP A 196 7.17 -11.79 -4.62
C ASP A 196 8.52 -11.83 -5.36
N SER A 197 9.49 -11.05 -4.92
CA SER A 197 10.79 -10.94 -5.61
C SER A 197 11.52 -12.26 -5.82
N ARG A 198 11.20 -13.30 -5.07
CA ARG A 198 11.70 -14.65 -5.33
C ARG A 198 11.21 -15.20 -6.68
N TYR A 199 10.02 -14.79 -7.12
CA TYR A 199 9.32 -15.31 -8.30
C TYR A 199 9.43 -14.40 -9.53
N TRP A 200 9.52 -13.07 -9.35
CA TRP A 200 9.52 -12.11 -10.46
C TRP A 200 10.70 -11.12 -10.43
N GLY A 201 11.61 -11.21 -9.46
CA GLY A 201 12.83 -10.43 -9.41
C GLY A 201 12.70 -9.11 -8.67
N PHE A 202 13.34 -8.07 -9.20
CA PHE A 202 13.47 -6.79 -8.52
C PHE A 202 12.37 -5.80 -8.94
N ILE A 203 12.06 -4.88 -8.02
CA ILE A 203 11.17 -3.74 -8.28
C ILE A 203 12.03 -2.57 -8.74
N PRO A 204 11.87 -2.05 -9.97
CA PRO A 204 12.48 -0.78 -10.35
C PRO A 204 12.00 0.36 -9.45
N LYS A 205 12.88 1.28 -9.10
CA LYS A 205 12.58 2.42 -8.22
C LYS A 205 11.41 3.26 -8.73
N GLU A 206 11.34 3.46 -10.05
CA GLU A 206 10.27 4.20 -10.72
C GLU A 206 8.90 3.53 -10.64
N ASN A 207 8.84 2.22 -10.37
CA ASN A 207 7.58 1.50 -10.18
C ASN A 207 6.96 1.74 -8.80
N VAL A 208 7.70 2.30 -7.85
CA VAL A 208 7.19 2.54 -6.51
C VAL A 208 6.22 3.73 -6.53
N ILE A 209 4.98 3.48 -6.19
CA ILE A 209 3.89 4.46 -6.21
C ILE A 209 3.79 5.21 -4.88
N GLY A 210 3.89 4.49 -3.76
CA GLY A 210 3.72 5.11 -2.46
C GLY A 210 3.70 4.11 -1.30
N ARG A 211 3.41 4.64 -0.12
CA ARG A 211 3.33 3.87 1.13
C ARG A 211 1.90 3.85 1.65
N PRO A 212 1.35 2.67 2.02
CA PRO A 212 0.11 2.60 2.77
C PRO A 212 0.28 3.33 4.11
N MET A 213 -0.66 4.24 4.43
CA MET A 213 -0.61 5.02 5.67
C MET A 213 -1.52 4.44 6.73
N PHE A 214 -2.78 4.30 6.39
CA PHE A 214 -3.78 3.76 7.32
C PHE A 214 -4.93 3.07 6.59
N ILE A 215 -5.56 2.15 7.30
CA ILE A 215 -6.75 1.42 6.87
C ILE A 215 -7.94 2.31 7.20
N TYR A 216 -8.60 2.89 6.19
CA TYR A 216 -9.76 3.74 6.45
C TYR A 216 -11.06 2.94 6.61
N TRP A 217 -11.11 1.74 6.08
CA TRP A 217 -12.19 0.78 6.26
C TRP A 217 -11.68 -0.65 6.06
N SER A 218 -12.22 -1.59 6.83
CA SER A 218 -11.88 -3.01 6.73
C SER A 218 -13.15 -3.83 6.77
N PHE A 219 -13.39 -4.62 5.73
CA PHE A 219 -14.58 -5.46 5.59
C PHE A 219 -14.19 -6.91 5.34
N LYS A 220 -14.94 -7.87 5.89
CA LYS A 220 -14.70 -9.27 5.59
C LYS A 220 -15.11 -9.56 4.15
N THR A 221 -14.13 -9.79 3.30
CA THR A 221 -14.32 -10.08 1.88
C THR A 221 -13.86 -11.50 1.61
N PRO A 222 -14.63 -12.32 0.88
CA PRO A 222 -14.22 -13.65 0.46
C PRO A 222 -12.95 -13.63 -0.39
N ASP A 223 -12.09 -14.64 -0.21
CA ASP A 223 -10.78 -14.73 -0.86
C ASP A 223 -10.85 -14.77 -2.39
N ASP A 224 -12.00 -15.19 -2.95
CA ASP A 224 -12.24 -15.30 -4.39
C ASP A 224 -12.89 -14.04 -5.01
N GLN A 225 -13.24 -13.04 -4.18
CA GLN A 225 -14.00 -11.87 -4.67
C GLN A 225 -13.21 -11.05 -5.69
N TYR A 226 -11.88 -10.97 -5.58
CA TYR A 226 -11.05 -10.23 -6.53
C TYR A 226 -10.99 -10.87 -7.93
N LEU A 227 -11.32 -12.16 -8.03
CA LEU A 227 -11.42 -12.88 -9.31
C LEU A 227 -12.69 -12.52 -10.08
N LYS A 228 -13.71 -11.99 -9.40
CA LYS A 228 -14.98 -11.59 -9.99
C LYS A 228 -14.84 -10.21 -10.60
N THR A 229 -14.56 -10.16 -11.89
CA THR A 229 -14.32 -8.90 -12.63
C THR A 229 -15.58 -8.28 -13.21
N ASP A 230 -16.66 -9.06 -13.32
CA ASP A 230 -17.91 -8.62 -13.93
C ASP A 230 -18.58 -7.53 -13.07
N TRP A 231 -19.06 -6.50 -13.75
CA TRP A 231 -19.76 -5.37 -13.12
C TRP A 231 -21.00 -5.81 -12.33
N SER A 232 -21.75 -6.77 -12.86
CA SER A 232 -22.93 -7.34 -12.20
C SER A 232 -22.58 -8.00 -10.87
N ASP A 233 -21.48 -8.77 -10.82
CA ASP A 233 -21.04 -9.46 -9.60
C ASP A 233 -20.57 -8.46 -8.54
N ARG A 234 -19.91 -7.40 -8.96
CA ARG A 234 -19.46 -6.33 -8.05
C ARG A 234 -20.64 -5.57 -7.44
N ILE A 235 -21.63 -5.21 -8.25
CA ILE A 235 -22.86 -4.56 -7.73
C ILE A 235 -23.63 -5.50 -6.83
N SER A 236 -23.80 -6.76 -7.23
CA SER A 236 -24.51 -7.76 -6.43
C SER A 236 -23.83 -7.96 -5.07
N PHE A 237 -22.50 -8.04 -5.03
CA PHE A 237 -21.75 -8.12 -3.80
C PHE A 237 -21.92 -6.86 -2.96
N LEU A 238 -21.81 -5.66 -3.54
CA LEU A 238 -21.94 -4.40 -2.84
C LEU A 238 -23.34 -4.24 -2.23
N LEU A 239 -24.39 -4.42 -3.00
CA LEU A 239 -25.78 -4.20 -2.55
C LEU A 239 -26.31 -5.38 -1.74
N GLY A 240 -26.00 -6.61 -2.13
CA GLY A 240 -26.51 -7.82 -1.50
C GLY A 240 -25.73 -8.26 -0.27
N HIS A 241 -24.46 -7.91 -0.16
CA HIS A 241 -23.61 -8.37 0.93
C HIS A 241 -23.07 -7.21 1.77
N VAL A 242 -22.35 -6.25 1.16
CA VAL A 242 -21.71 -5.17 1.91
C VAL A 242 -22.73 -4.29 2.62
N VAL A 243 -23.84 -3.90 1.95
CA VAL A 243 -24.86 -3.04 2.55
C VAL A 243 -25.60 -3.76 3.68
N LEU A 244 -25.95 -5.05 3.49
CA LEU A 244 -26.69 -5.82 4.50
C LEU A 244 -25.83 -6.18 5.70
N HIS A 245 -24.54 -6.43 5.51
CA HIS A 245 -23.60 -6.87 6.56
C HIS A 245 -22.62 -5.79 7.00
N PHE A 246 -22.91 -4.52 6.67
CA PHE A 246 -22.00 -3.40 6.97
C PHE A 246 -21.57 -3.34 8.44
N PHE A 247 -22.49 -3.60 9.37
CA PHE A 247 -22.21 -3.47 10.79
C PHE A 247 -21.57 -4.72 11.41
N ASP A 248 -21.92 -5.90 10.97
CA ASP A 248 -21.48 -7.18 11.53
C ASP A 248 -20.19 -7.71 10.88
N GLU A 249 -19.93 -7.39 9.61
CA GLU A 249 -18.73 -7.84 8.92
C GLU A 249 -17.65 -6.75 8.77
N THR A 250 -17.94 -5.48 9.12
CA THR A 250 -16.89 -4.47 9.25
C THR A 250 -16.00 -4.81 10.44
N ARG A 251 -14.69 -4.89 10.16
CA ARG A 251 -13.67 -5.09 11.18
C ARG A 251 -13.35 -3.75 11.87
N TRP A 252 -14.25 -3.28 12.72
CA TRP A 252 -14.17 -1.97 13.39
C TRP A 252 -12.86 -1.73 14.12
N LYS A 253 -12.27 -2.78 14.69
CA LYS A 253 -10.97 -2.71 15.38
C LYS A 253 -9.80 -2.40 14.44
N ARG A 254 -9.93 -2.71 13.14
CA ARG A 254 -8.92 -2.42 12.12
C ARG A 254 -9.16 -1.10 11.40
N THR A 255 -10.40 -0.65 11.38
CA THR A 255 -10.79 0.62 10.76
C THR A 255 -10.11 1.78 11.48
N LEU A 256 -9.51 2.72 10.73
CA LEU A 256 -8.71 3.85 11.18
C LEU A 256 -7.37 3.48 11.87
N GLN A 257 -6.86 2.27 11.65
CA GLN A 257 -5.52 1.89 12.12
C GLN A 257 -4.42 2.29 11.13
N PHE A 258 -3.29 2.73 11.68
CA PHE A 258 -2.09 2.96 10.87
C PHE A 258 -1.43 1.64 10.47
N VAL A 259 -0.96 1.58 9.22
CA VAL A 259 -0.18 0.45 8.71
C VAL A 259 1.25 0.58 9.25
N LYS A 260 1.72 -0.49 9.92
CA LYS A 260 3.02 -0.53 10.60
C LYS A 260 3.95 -1.57 9.99
#